data_ed44a8acf222c9219a1854b460e8d8d1
#
_entry.id   ed44a8acf222c9219a1854b460e8d8d1
#
_cell.length_a   1.000
_cell.length_b   1.000
_cell.length_c   1.000
_cell.angle_alpha   90.00
_cell.angle_beta   90.00
_cell.angle_gamma   90.00
#
_symmetry.space_group_name_H-M   'P 1'
#
loop_
_entity.id
_entity.type
_entity.pdbx_description
1 polymer ?
#
loop_
_entity_poly.entity_id
_entity_poly.type
_entity_poly.pdbx_seq_one_letter_code
_entity_poly.pdbx_strand_id
1 'polypeptide(L)'
;MKKTNIVGAQNVEVSIKLPSEKTPQEQLAIMEEYTRVHKESKGLSKEKREINCLKVIYPTLFRSIEEQDLLAGRLDFLPIGFGCVTSLGGVGHYCVFDKLLKFREELSLVEDQKRVDEMYSYWEENDVKALYCKDVLTEDTVGRFIDCDFPLMATARLSGMMLDYPKLLDNGIEGLKTLIKEKQVVLGDNEFFTASIESLELYQQVVDFERELVQKAMLQVSPERRKQLEMMDNDLEVVRSQKPRTFHQALQMV
;
A
#
# COMPACT_ATOMS: atom_id res chain seq x y z
N MET A 1 -26.11 0.55 -16.17
CA MET A 1 -25.45 -0.58 -15.46
C MET A 1 -26.41 -1.75 -15.38
N LYS A 2 -26.06 -2.93 -15.91
CA LYS A 2 -26.89 -4.14 -15.80
C LYS A 2 -26.75 -4.71 -14.39
N LYS A 3 -27.87 -4.80 -13.66
CA LYS A 3 -27.93 -5.51 -12.37
C LYS A 3 -27.83 -7.01 -12.65
N THR A 4 -26.79 -7.64 -12.17
CA THR A 4 -26.66 -9.10 -12.18
C THR A 4 -27.30 -9.61 -10.89
N ASN A 5 -28.48 -10.20 -10.99
CA ASN A 5 -29.12 -10.86 -9.85
C ASN A 5 -28.41 -12.18 -9.57
N ILE A 6 -27.67 -12.24 -8.50
CA ILE A 6 -27.19 -13.51 -7.92
C ILE A 6 -28.30 -13.99 -7.00
N VAL A 7 -28.87 -15.14 -7.31
CA VAL A 7 -29.96 -15.76 -6.53
C VAL A 7 -29.43 -16.07 -5.13
N GLY A 8 -30.03 -15.43 -4.10
CA GLY A 8 -29.71 -15.66 -2.69
C GLY A 8 -28.84 -14.61 -1.99
N ALA A 9 -28.33 -13.61 -2.69
CA ALA A 9 -27.64 -12.49 -2.06
C ALA A 9 -28.63 -11.34 -1.83
N GLN A 10 -28.78 -10.89 -0.59
CA GLN A 10 -29.35 -9.57 -0.31
C GLN A 10 -28.53 -8.54 -1.11
N ASN A 11 -29.20 -7.54 -1.69
CA ASN A 11 -28.55 -6.47 -2.44
C ASN A 11 -27.53 -5.77 -1.53
N VAL A 12 -26.28 -6.18 -1.60
CA VAL A 12 -25.17 -5.44 -1.01
C VAL A 12 -24.87 -4.31 -2.00
N GLU A 13 -25.24 -3.11 -1.65
CA GLU A 13 -24.79 -1.92 -2.34
C GLU A 13 -23.29 -1.75 -2.01
N VAL A 14 -22.43 -2.28 -2.87
CA VAL A 14 -21.00 -2.06 -2.75
C VAL A 14 -20.72 -0.64 -3.25
N SER A 15 -20.55 0.28 -2.33
CA SER A 15 -20.01 1.61 -2.65
C SER A 15 -18.54 1.46 -3.04
N ILE A 16 -18.25 1.52 -4.34
CA ILE A 16 -16.92 1.26 -4.90
C ILE A 16 -15.94 2.41 -4.66
N LYS A 17 -16.38 3.57 -4.15
CA LYS A 17 -15.52 4.73 -3.89
C LYS A 17 -15.95 5.44 -2.61
N LEU A 18 -15.32 5.08 -1.52
CA LEU A 18 -15.33 5.94 -0.35
C LEU A 18 -14.33 7.08 -0.57
N PRO A 19 -14.70 8.35 -0.28
CA PRO A 19 -13.75 9.44 -0.26
C PRO A 19 -12.66 9.16 0.79
N SER A 20 -11.47 9.71 0.60
CA SER A 20 -10.41 9.64 1.60
C SER A 20 -10.89 10.23 2.94
N GLU A 21 -10.47 9.63 4.04
CA GLU A 21 -10.68 10.21 5.38
C GLU A 21 -9.73 11.37 5.67
N LYS A 22 -8.67 11.51 4.88
CA LYS A 22 -7.67 12.56 5.02
C LYS A 22 -8.13 13.83 4.34
N THR A 23 -7.89 14.95 4.99
CA THR A 23 -8.10 16.28 4.39
C THR A 23 -7.21 16.45 3.16
N PRO A 24 -7.57 17.35 2.22
CA PRO A 24 -6.72 17.64 1.07
C PRO A 24 -5.29 18.05 1.46
N GLN A 25 -5.11 18.78 2.56
CA GLN A 25 -3.79 19.20 3.04
C GLN A 25 -2.96 18.02 3.56
N GLU A 26 -3.58 17.08 4.27
CA GLU A 26 -2.91 15.84 4.71
C GLU A 26 -2.51 14.98 3.52
N GLN A 27 -3.39 14.81 2.54
CA GLN A 27 -3.07 14.07 1.31
C GLN A 27 -1.91 14.71 0.55
N LEU A 28 -1.94 16.05 0.41
CA LEU A 28 -0.88 16.82 -0.25
C LEU A 28 0.47 16.62 0.47
N ALA A 29 0.49 16.77 1.79
CA ALA A 29 1.71 16.60 2.59
C ALA A 29 2.32 15.19 2.46
N ILE A 30 1.48 14.14 2.45
CA ILE A 30 1.95 12.75 2.28
C ILE A 30 2.54 12.55 0.89
N MET A 31 1.87 13.01 -0.15
CA MET A 31 2.36 12.86 -1.54
C MET A 31 3.66 13.64 -1.79
N GLU A 32 3.80 14.81 -1.19
CA GLU A 32 5.05 15.59 -1.26
C GLU A 32 6.19 14.90 -0.53
N GLU A 33 5.95 14.42 0.69
CA GLU A 33 6.97 13.73 1.46
C GLU A 33 7.41 12.45 0.73
N TYR A 34 6.47 11.69 0.16
CA TYR A 34 6.79 10.53 -0.65
C TYR A 34 7.64 10.89 -1.87
N THR A 35 7.25 11.95 -2.58
CA THR A 35 7.98 12.46 -3.75
C THR A 35 9.37 12.93 -3.37
N ARG A 36 9.50 13.64 -2.24
CA ARG A 36 10.79 14.12 -1.71
C ARG A 36 11.71 12.94 -1.38
N VAL A 37 11.22 11.96 -0.63
CA VAL A 37 12.00 10.78 -0.24
C VAL A 37 12.41 9.96 -1.46
N HIS A 38 11.54 9.81 -2.44
CA HIS A 38 11.89 9.15 -3.70
C HIS A 38 13.02 9.87 -4.45
N LYS A 39 12.96 11.22 -4.54
CA LYS A 39 14.01 12.05 -5.16
C LYS A 39 15.35 11.87 -4.44
N GLU A 40 15.36 11.97 -3.13
CA GLU A 40 16.57 11.87 -2.30
C GLU A 40 17.19 10.47 -2.29
N SER A 41 16.36 9.45 -2.51
CA SER A 41 16.80 8.05 -2.54
C SER A 41 17.33 7.57 -3.90
N LYS A 42 17.31 8.39 -4.95
CA LYS A 42 17.73 7.99 -6.32
C LYS A 42 19.15 7.44 -6.42
N GLY A 43 20.06 7.90 -5.58
CA GLY A 43 21.46 7.45 -5.55
C GLY A 43 21.74 6.22 -4.68
N LEU A 44 20.72 5.72 -3.98
CA LEU A 44 20.82 4.56 -3.11
C LEU A 44 20.56 3.26 -3.88
N SER A 45 20.84 2.11 -3.24
CA SER A 45 20.40 0.82 -3.77
C SER A 45 18.88 0.78 -3.93
N LYS A 46 18.40 -0.13 -4.79
CA LYS A 46 16.95 -0.30 -5.02
C LYS A 46 16.23 -0.65 -3.71
N GLU A 47 16.82 -1.56 -2.95
CA GLU A 47 16.29 -2.04 -1.67
C GLU A 47 16.14 -0.90 -0.67
N LYS A 48 17.16 -0.05 -0.56
CA LYS A 48 17.13 1.08 0.39
C LYS A 48 16.15 2.16 -0.03
N ARG A 49 16.07 2.44 -1.33
CA ARG A 49 15.07 3.37 -1.87
C ARG A 49 13.66 2.88 -1.57
N GLU A 50 13.38 1.59 -1.85
CA GLU A 50 12.06 1.01 -1.64
C GLU A 50 11.64 1.13 -0.16
N ILE A 51 12.50 0.71 0.78
CA ILE A 51 12.13 0.78 2.20
C ILE A 51 11.96 2.23 2.69
N ASN A 52 12.74 3.18 2.20
CA ASN A 52 12.58 4.58 2.56
C ASN A 52 11.21 5.11 2.10
N CYS A 53 10.77 4.78 0.89
CA CYS A 53 9.47 5.17 0.36
C CYS A 53 8.31 4.47 1.09
N LEU A 54 8.44 3.18 1.39
CA LEU A 54 7.43 2.43 2.14
C LEU A 54 7.22 2.98 3.55
N LYS A 55 8.27 3.45 4.22
CA LYS A 55 8.18 4.10 5.54
C LYS A 55 7.33 5.36 5.54
N VAL A 56 7.25 6.07 4.42
CA VAL A 56 6.37 7.24 4.27
C VAL A 56 4.93 6.82 4.05
N ILE A 57 4.69 5.87 3.15
CA ILE A 57 3.35 5.62 2.64
C ILE A 57 2.55 4.65 3.53
N TYR A 58 3.14 3.57 4.03
CA TYR A 58 2.41 2.52 4.72
C TYR A 58 1.71 3.00 6.01
N PRO A 59 2.33 3.77 6.90
CA PRO A 59 1.63 4.27 8.09
C PRO A 59 0.46 5.19 7.77
N THR A 60 0.39 5.71 6.54
CA THR A 60 -0.62 6.69 6.14
C THR A 60 -1.77 6.10 5.32
N LEU A 61 -1.70 4.82 4.93
CA LEU A 61 -2.69 4.22 4.05
C LEU A 61 -3.96 3.73 4.76
N PHE A 62 -3.90 3.51 6.08
CA PHE A 62 -4.97 2.85 6.79
C PHE A 62 -6.09 3.81 7.18
N ARG A 63 -7.32 3.29 7.13
CA ARG A 63 -8.55 3.99 7.46
C ARG A 63 -9.02 3.63 8.86
N SER A 64 -9.87 4.48 9.42
CA SER A 64 -10.56 4.22 10.67
C SER A 64 -11.39 2.94 10.62
N ILE A 65 -11.56 2.28 11.76
CA ILE A 65 -12.37 1.07 11.89
C ILE A 65 -13.85 1.45 11.87
N GLU A 66 -14.62 0.87 10.98
CA GLU A 66 -16.07 1.04 10.90
C GLU A 66 -16.84 -0.07 11.64
N GLU A 67 -18.15 0.14 11.82
CA GLU A 67 -19.03 -0.75 12.60
C GLU A 67 -19.03 -2.20 12.08
N GLN A 68 -18.94 -2.38 10.75
CA GLN A 68 -18.99 -3.68 10.09
C GLN A 68 -17.64 -4.36 9.91
N ASP A 69 -16.52 -3.69 10.25
CA ASP A 69 -15.19 -4.25 10.02
C ASP A 69 -14.93 -5.41 11.00
N LEU A 70 -14.60 -6.57 10.45
CA LEU A 70 -14.21 -7.76 11.20
C LEU A 70 -12.68 -7.91 11.31
N LEU A 71 -11.94 -7.24 10.44
CA LEU A 71 -10.48 -7.21 10.37
C LEU A 71 -10.04 -5.74 10.25
N ALA A 72 -8.88 -5.41 10.80
CA ALA A 72 -8.21 -4.15 10.55
C ALA A 72 -7.49 -4.19 9.18
N GLY A 73 -7.01 -3.03 8.69
CA GLY A 73 -6.20 -2.98 7.47
C GLY A 73 -6.92 -2.47 6.23
N ARG A 74 -8.09 -1.84 6.38
CA ARG A 74 -8.75 -1.19 5.26
C ARG A 74 -7.92 -0.01 4.76
N LEU A 75 -7.64 0.00 3.44
CA LEU A 75 -6.71 0.94 2.83
C LEU A 75 -7.40 2.17 2.23
N ASP A 76 -6.70 3.28 2.33
CA ASP A 76 -6.97 4.52 1.60
C ASP A 76 -5.85 4.75 0.57
N PHE A 77 -6.21 5.08 -0.67
CA PHE A 77 -5.24 5.19 -1.76
C PHE A 77 -5.11 6.65 -2.22
N LEU A 78 -3.86 7.11 -2.26
CA LEU A 78 -3.51 8.42 -2.78
C LEU A 78 -3.16 8.35 -4.28
N PRO A 79 -3.25 9.46 -5.02
CA PRO A 79 -2.83 9.52 -6.43
C PRO A 79 -1.36 9.18 -6.66
N ILE A 80 -0.49 9.43 -5.68
CA ILE A 80 0.95 9.13 -5.74
C ILE A 80 1.28 8.16 -4.61
N GLY A 81 2.01 7.08 -4.92
CA GLY A 81 2.37 6.11 -3.91
C GLY A 81 3.17 4.92 -4.44
N PHE A 82 3.26 3.89 -3.59
CA PHE A 82 3.83 2.59 -3.92
C PHE A 82 2.74 1.51 -3.82
N GLY A 83 2.74 0.60 -4.74
CA GLY A 83 1.81 -0.53 -4.73
C GLY A 83 1.51 -1.09 -6.10
N CYS A 84 0.41 -1.82 -6.21
CA CYS A 84 -0.10 -2.36 -7.46
C CYS A 84 -1.21 -1.44 -7.98
N VAL A 85 -1.01 -0.83 -9.14
CA VAL A 85 -2.03 -0.07 -9.85
C VAL A 85 -2.55 -0.90 -11.00
N THR A 86 -3.66 -1.59 -10.77
CA THR A 86 -4.24 -2.53 -11.74
C THR A 86 -4.58 -1.89 -13.08
N SER A 87 -5.03 -0.63 -13.07
CA SER A 87 -5.36 0.12 -14.29
C SER A 87 -4.14 0.53 -15.12
N LEU A 88 -2.99 0.65 -14.49
CA LEU A 88 -1.71 0.97 -15.15
C LEU A 88 -0.80 -0.26 -15.27
N GLY A 89 -1.16 -1.30 -14.57
CA GLY A 89 -0.58 -2.60 -14.72
C GLY A 89 0.82 -2.79 -14.21
N GLY A 90 1.21 -2.16 -13.11
CA GLY A 90 2.52 -2.33 -12.54
C GLY A 90 2.54 -2.35 -11.03
N VAL A 91 3.62 -2.88 -10.47
CA VAL A 91 4.00 -2.71 -9.08
C VAL A 91 5.18 -1.75 -9.03
N GLY A 92 5.19 -0.86 -8.07
CA GLY A 92 6.26 0.09 -7.86
C GLY A 92 5.77 1.49 -7.53
N HIS A 93 6.60 2.46 -7.82
CA HIS A 93 6.26 3.87 -7.65
C HIS A 93 5.38 4.35 -8.81
N TYR A 94 4.23 4.90 -8.49
CA TYR A 94 3.23 5.30 -9.49
C TYR A 94 2.65 6.68 -9.24
N CYS A 95 2.13 7.27 -10.32
CA CYS A 95 1.25 8.43 -10.27
C CYS A 95 -0.01 8.13 -11.09
N VAL A 96 -1.18 8.27 -10.48
CA VAL A 96 -2.45 8.23 -11.20
C VAL A 96 -2.80 9.65 -11.60
N PHE A 97 -2.28 10.08 -12.75
CA PHE A 97 -2.31 11.46 -13.21
C PHE A 97 -3.72 12.07 -13.25
N ASP A 98 -4.72 11.36 -13.75
CA ASP A 98 -6.10 11.84 -13.77
C ASP A 98 -6.66 12.11 -12.36
N LYS A 99 -6.28 11.28 -11.39
CA LYS A 99 -6.68 11.51 -9.99
C LYS A 99 -5.90 12.66 -9.37
N LEU A 100 -4.62 12.81 -9.72
CA LEU A 100 -3.81 13.92 -9.24
C LEU A 100 -4.32 15.26 -9.77
N LEU A 101 -4.72 15.32 -11.04
CA LEU A 101 -5.32 16.53 -11.62
C LEU A 101 -6.67 16.86 -10.97
N LYS A 102 -7.54 15.87 -10.72
CA LYS A 102 -8.79 16.10 -9.98
C LYS A 102 -8.53 16.58 -8.55
N PHE A 103 -7.57 15.99 -7.86
CA PHE A 103 -7.16 16.45 -6.53
C PHE A 103 -6.67 17.90 -6.56
N ARG A 104 -5.89 18.30 -7.59
CA ARG A 104 -5.46 19.67 -7.80
C ARG A 104 -6.65 20.65 -7.90
N GLU A 105 -7.71 20.26 -8.61
CA GLU A 105 -8.93 21.09 -8.76
C GLU A 105 -9.69 21.29 -7.44
N GLU A 106 -9.56 20.36 -6.48
CA GLU A 106 -10.18 20.46 -5.16
C GLU A 106 -9.43 21.42 -4.22
N LEU A 107 -8.18 21.79 -4.55
CA LEU A 107 -7.36 22.69 -3.73
C LEU A 107 -7.72 24.15 -4.00
N SER A 108 -8.02 24.89 -2.92
CA SER A 108 -8.45 26.29 -3.00
C SER A 108 -7.30 27.28 -3.18
N LEU A 109 -6.08 26.92 -2.74
CA LEU A 109 -4.92 27.80 -2.77
C LEU A 109 -4.08 27.56 -4.02
N VAL A 110 -3.78 28.63 -4.75
CA VAL A 110 -2.92 28.59 -5.95
C VAL A 110 -1.54 28.01 -5.63
N GLU A 111 -1.01 28.25 -4.44
CA GLU A 111 0.28 27.74 -4.01
C GLU A 111 0.25 26.22 -3.86
N ASP A 112 -0.81 25.66 -3.30
CA ASP A 112 -0.99 24.20 -3.20
C ASP A 112 -1.15 23.55 -4.57
N GLN A 113 -1.85 24.21 -5.50
CA GLN A 113 -1.97 23.76 -6.89
C GLN A 113 -0.61 23.70 -7.60
N LYS A 114 0.27 24.68 -7.38
CA LYS A 114 1.64 24.65 -7.92
C LYS A 114 2.46 23.48 -7.37
N ARG A 115 2.32 23.17 -6.07
CA ARG A 115 2.98 22.02 -5.45
C ARG A 115 2.56 20.71 -6.12
N VAL A 116 1.28 20.57 -6.49
CA VAL A 116 0.78 19.44 -7.28
C VAL A 116 1.38 19.43 -8.68
N ASP A 117 1.46 20.59 -9.35
CA ASP A 117 2.05 20.70 -10.70
C ASP A 117 3.55 20.29 -10.70
N GLU A 118 4.29 20.62 -9.65
CA GLU A 118 5.69 20.19 -9.48
C GLU A 118 5.81 18.67 -9.28
N MET A 119 4.91 18.08 -8.50
CA MET A 119 4.85 16.60 -8.34
C MET A 119 4.46 15.94 -9.66
N TYR A 120 3.46 16.46 -10.36
CA TYR A 120 3.03 15.97 -11.67
C TYR A 120 4.23 15.90 -12.63
N SER A 121 4.94 17.01 -12.82
CA SER A 121 6.10 17.08 -13.71
C SER A 121 7.21 16.11 -13.32
N TYR A 122 7.43 15.90 -12.03
CA TYR A 122 8.40 14.92 -11.56
C TYR A 122 8.00 13.49 -11.92
N TRP A 123 6.74 13.12 -11.69
CA TRP A 123 6.28 11.75 -11.88
C TRP A 123 6.07 11.37 -13.34
N GLU A 124 5.88 12.34 -14.25
CA GLU A 124 5.85 12.08 -15.70
C GLU A 124 7.12 11.36 -16.19
N GLU A 125 8.26 11.57 -15.53
CA GLU A 125 9.54 10.96 -15.89
C GLU A 125 9.97 9.82 -14.97
N ASN A 126 9.32 9.65 -13.82
CA ASN A 126 9.83 8.81 -12.74
C ASN A 126 8.85 7.75 -12.24
N ASP A 127 7.63 7.70 -12.75
CA ASP A 127 6.71 6.64 -12.40
C ASP A 127 7.11 5.31 -13.10
N VAL A 128 6.58 4.21 -12.60
CA VAL A 128 6.91 2.87 -13.10
C VAL A 128 6.63 2.72 -14.60
N LYS A 129 5.59 3.39 -15.12
CA LYS A 129 5.25 3.36 -16.55
C LYS A 129 6.29 4.11 -17.38
N ALA A 130 6.62 5.34 -16.98
CA ALA A 130 7.61 6.17 -17.68
C ALA A 130 8.97 5.48 -17.75
N LEU A 131 9.43 4.94 -16.61
CA LEU A 131 10.71 4.20 -16.56
C LEU A 131 10.67 2.91 -17.40
N TYR A 132 9.56 2.18 -17.39
CA TYR A 132 9.41 0.99 -18.19
C TYR A 132 9.44 1.30 -19.69
N CYS A 133 8.73 2.34 -20.12
CA CYS A 133 8.72 2.78 -21.51
C CYS A 133 10.11 3.25 -21.97
N LYS A 134 10.85 3.91 -21.09
CA LYS A 134 12.18 4.46 -21.39
C LYS A 134 13.28 3.39 -21.42
N ASP A 135 13.27 2.49 -20.42
CA ASP A 135 14.42 1.63 -20.13
C ASP A 135 14.26 0.20 -20.67
N VAL A 136 13.03 -0.23 -20.95
CA VAL A 136 12.71 -1.63 -21.31
C VAL A 136 12.14 -1.76 -22.71
N LEU A 137 11.27 -0.85 -23.14
CA LEU A 137 10.62 -0.93 -24.45
C LEU A 137 11.47 -0.27 -25.54
N THR A 138 11.41 -0.81 -26.76
CA THR A 138 11.94 -0.15 -27.96
C THR A 138 10.96 0.93 -28.43
N GLU A 139 11.45 1.91 -29.22
CA GLU A 139 10.59 2.97 -29.78
C GLU A 139 9.38 2.41 -30.56
N ASP A 140 9.59 1.36 -31.39
CA ASP A 140 8.51 0.69 -32.13
C ASP A 140 7.48 0.04 -31.18
N THR A 141 7.94 -0.53 -30.08
CA THR A 141 7.06 -1.16 -29.11
C THR A 141 6.28 -0.12 -28.28
N VAL A 142 6.92 0.99 -27.91
CA VAL A 142 6.27 2.11 -27.20
C VAL A 142 5.10 2.66 -28.01
N GLY A 143 5.30 2.94 -29.31
CA GLY A 143 4.23 3.44 -30.17
C GLY A 143 3.02 2.51 -30.25
N ARG A 144 3.24 1.19 -30.21
CA ARG A 144 2.15 0.20 -30.24
C ARG A 144 1.37 0.09 -28.93
N PHE A 145 1.95 0.43 -27.80
CA PHE A 145 1.36 0.25 -26.47
C PHE A 145 0.78 1.53 -25.86
N ILE A 146 1.29 2.68 -26.25
CA ILE A 146 0.82 3.96 -25.71
C ILE A 146 -0.44 4.45 -26.42
N ASP A 147 -0.54 4.23 -27.72
CA ASP A 147 -1.64 4.71 -28.57
C ASP A 147 -2.83 3.76 -28.67
N CYS A 148 -2.87 2.70 -27.88
CA CYS A 148 -4.00 1.79 -27.89
C CYS A 148 -4.97 2.06 -26.73
N ASP A 149 -6.28 1.87 -26.97
CA ASP A 149 -7.36 2.04 -25.99
C ASP A 149 -7.18 1.15 -24.74
N PHE A 150 -6.39 0.10 -24.85
CA PHE A 150 -6.00 -0.79 -23.76
C PHE A 150 -4.49 -0.91 -23.74
N PRO A 151 -3.79 0.02 -23.08
CA PRO A 151 -2.35 -0.08 -22.94
C PRO A 151 -1.99 -1.39 -22.22
N LEU A 152 -1.51 -2.35 -23.00
CA LEU A 152 -0.96 -3.60 -22.47
C LEU A 152 0.34 -3.27 -21.77
N MET A 153 0.25 -3.07 -20.49
CA MET A 153 1.44 -2.85 -19.68
C MET A 153 2.01 -4.20 -19.32
N ALA A 154 3.18 -4.49 -19.87
CA ALA A 154 3.87 -5.75 -19.59
C ALA A 154 4.19 -5.94 -18.10
N THR A 155 4.28 -4.85 -17.35
CA THR A 155 4.47 -4.85 -15.91
C THR A 155 3.22 -5.27 -15.13
N ALA A 156 2.08 -5.25 -15.78
CA ALA A 156 0.78 -5.38 -15.16
C ALA A 156 0.49 -6.75 -14.59
N ARG A 157 1.20 -7.71 -15.03
CA ARG A 157 0.78 -9.06 -14.72
C ARG A 157 1.70 -9.72 -13.73
N LEU A 158 1.75 -9.12 -12.58
CA LEU A 158 2.13 -9.82 -11.36
C LEU A 158 1.04 -10.78 -10.86
N SER A 159 0.06 -11.08 -11.72
CA SER A 159 -1.03 -12.01 -11.44
C SER A 159 -0.60 -13.43 -11.06
N GLY A 160 0.70 -13.73 -11.12
CA GLY A 160 1.28 -14.97 -10.61
C GLY A 160 2.14 -14.78 -9.37
N MET A 161 2.31 -13.55 -8.86
CA MET A 161 3.00 -13.34 -7.59
C MET A 161 2.04 -13.58 -6.44
N MET A 162 2.28 -14.65 -5.73
CA MET A 162 1.63 -14.96 -4.46
C MET A 162 2.65 -14.87 -3.35
N LEU A 163 2.22 -14.39 -2.19
CA LEU A 163 3.02 -14.50 -0.98
C LEU A 163 3.26 -15.98 -0.67
N ASP A 164 4.41 -16.29 -0.11
CA ASP A 164 4.68 -17.60 0.48
C ASP A 164 3.93 -17.71 1.82
N TYR A 165 2.60 -17.87 1.72
CA TYR A 165 1.72 -17.97 2.88
C TYR A 165 2.16 -19.04 3.88
N PRO A 166 2.55 -20.27 3.46
CA PRO A 166 3.07 -21.26 4.40
C PRO A 166 4.24 -20.71 5.21
N LYS A 167 5.23 -20.11 4.56
CA LYS A 167 6.38 -19.54 5.24
C LYS A 167 5.99 -18.42 6.21
N LEU A 168 5.10 -17.50 5.81
CA LEU A 168 4.63 -16.41 6.65
C LEU A 168 3.87 -16.95 7.88
N LEU A 169 2.90 -17.83 7.67
CA LEU A 169 2.03 -18.33 8.73
C LEU A 169 2.73 -19.29 9.69
N ASP A 170 3.71 -20.07 9.22
CA ASP A 170 4.47 -20.99 10.05
C ASP A 170 5.53 -20.31 10.92
N ASN A 171 6.04 -19.18 10.49
CA ASN A 171 7.14 -18.48 11.18
C ASN A 171 6.71 -17.22 11.92
N GLY A 172 5.71 -16.50 11.43
CA GLY A 172 5.41 -15.15 11.90
C GLY A 172 6.55 -14.16 11.61
N ILE A 173 6.40 -12.94 12.03
CA ILE A 173 7.36 -11.87 11.70
C ILE A 173 8.72 -12.10 12.35
N GLU A 174 8.77 -12.46 13.63
CA GLU A 174 10.05 -12.70 14.29
C GLU A 174 10.76 -13.97 13.78
N GLY A 175 10.00 -15.01 13.41
CA GLY A 175 10.58 -16.18 12.76
C GLY A 175 11.18 -15.85 11.38
N LEU A 176 10.51 -15.00 10.58
CA LEU A 176 11.06 -14.53 9.31
C LEU A 176 12.33 -13.70 9.49
N LYS A 177 12.38 -12.80 10.48
CA LYS A 177 13.60 -12.06 10.80
C LYS A 177 14.76 -13.00 11.19
N THR A 178 14.45 -14.05 11.95
CA THR A 178 15.44 -15.08 12.32
C THR A 178 15.98 -15.80 11.09
N LEU A 179 15.11 -16.25 10.18
CA LEU A 179 15.51 -16.88 8.93
C LEU A 179 16.39 -15.98 8.05
N ILE A 180 16.07 -14.67 7.99
CA ILE A 180 16.90 -13.70 7.26
C ILE A 180 18.29 -13.59 7.90
N LYS A 181 18.37 -13.45 9.22
CA LYS A 181 19.65 -13.36 9.94
C LYS A 181 20.51 -14.61 9.76
N GLU A 182 19.91 -15.80 9.78
CA GLU A 182 20.61 -17.08 9.50
C GLU A 182 21.19 -17.08 8.07
N LYS A 183 20.44 -16.60 7.08
CA LYS A 183 20.94 -16.47 5.71
C LYS A 183 22.05 -15.43 5.58
N GLN A 184 21.93 -14.32 6.29
CA GLN A 184 22.94 -13.26 6.34
C GLN A 184 24.27 -13.78 6.87
N VAL A 185 24.25 -14.63 7.91
CA VAL A 185 25.47 -15.28 8.44
C VAL A 185 26.16 -16.18 7.40
N VAL A 186 25.37 -16.90 6.59
CA VAL A 186 25.90 -17.84 5.59
C VAL A 186 26.35 -17.15 4.30
N LEU A 187 25.60 -16.15 3.84
CA LEU A 187 25.80 -15.52 2.52
C LEU A 187 26.57 -14.18 2.60
N GLY A 188 26.88 -13.73 3.80
CA GLY A 188 27.43 -12.41 4.04
C GLY A 188 26.38 -11.31 4.13
N ASP A 189 26.75 -10.19 4.72
CA ASP A 189 25.86 -9.05 4.85
C ASP A 189 25.70 -8.31 3.53
N ASN A 190 24.47 -7.85 3.25
CA ASN A 190 24.16 -7.00 2.11
C ASN A 190 22.90 -6.16 2.38
N GLU A 191 22.68 -5.14 1.57
CA GLU A 191 21.55 -4.22 1.72
C GLU A 191 20.18 -4.90 1.55
N PHE A 192 20.09 -5.98 0.78
CA PHE A 192 18.84 -6.73 0.62
C PHE A 192 18.37 -7.33 1.96
N PHE A 193 19.27 -7.96 2.73
CA PHE A 193 18.91 -8.51 4.03
C PHE A 193 18.53 -7.42 5.03
N THR A 194 19.30 -6.33 5.05
CA THR A 194 18.99 -5.19 5.92
C THR A 194 17.62 -4.59 5.59
N ALA A 195 17.34 -4.30 4.33
CA ALA A 195 16.05 -3.78 3.89
C ALA A 195 14.89 -4.77 4.14
N SER A 196 15.14 -6.07 4.01
CA SER A 196 14.15 -7.10 4.33
C SER A 196 13.79 -7.12 5.82
N ILE A 197 14.76 -6.96 6.70
CA ILE A 197 14.51 -6.83 8.15
C ILE A 197 13.75 -5.53 8.43
N GLU A 198 14.19 -4.39 7.88
CA GLU A 198 13.53 -3.10 8.02
C GLU A 198 12.07 -3.13 7.53
N SER A 199 11.76 -3.89 6.46
CA SER A 199 10.38 -4.03 5.97
C SER A 199 9.49 -4.81 6.94
N LEU A 200 10.02 -5.84 7.60
CA LEU A 200 9.31 -6.57 8.65
C LEU A 200 9.11 -5.71 9.91
N GLU A 201 10.05 -4.84 10.23
CA GLU A 201 9.92 -3.86 11.32
C GLU A 201 8.88 -2.79 10.97
N LEU A 202 8.82 -2.36 9.71
CA LEU A 202 7.77 -1.47 9.24
C LEU A 202 6.38 -2.13 9.33
N TYR A 203 6.26 -3.42 8.99
CA TYR A 203 5.02 -4.16 9.22
C TYR A 203 4.58 -4.11 10.69
N GLN A 204 5.52 -4.32 11.63
CA GLN A 204 5.21 -4.23 13.06
C GLN A 204 4.72 -2.84 13.48
N GLN A 205 5.31 -1.77 12.93
CA GLN A 205 4.85 -0.39 13.16
C GLN A 205 3.45 -0.14 12.60
N VAL A 206 3.16 -0.70 11.43
CA VAL A 206 1.83 -0.62 10.83
C VAL A 206 0.79 -1.33 11.70
N VAL A 207 1.10 -2.51 12.21
CA VAL A 207 0.21 -3.23 13.14
C VAL A 207 0.01 -2.44 14.44
N ASP A 208 1.06 -1.80 14.98
CA ASP A 208 0.92 -0.91 16.14
C ASP A 208 -0.04 0.26 15.85
N PHE A 209 0.06 0.86 14.67
CA PHE A 209 -0.85 1.92 14.23
C PHE A 209 -2.30 1.42 14.07
N GLU A 210 -2.50 0.24 13.48
CA GLU A 210 -3.83 -0.37 13.37
C GLU A 210 -4.45 -0.66 14.74
N ARG A 211 -3.66 -1.11 15.71
CA ARG A 211 -4.09 -1.30 17.10
C ARG A 211 -4.58 0.02 17.72
N GLU A 212 -3.88 1.13 17.47
CA GLU A 212 -4.35 2.45 17.91
C GLU A 212 -5.71 2.82 17.30
N LEU A 213 -5.94 2.51 16.02
CA LEU A 213 -7.23 2.75 15.37
C LEU A 213 -8.34 1.90 16.00
N VAL A 214 -8.08 0.61 16.26
CA VAL A 214 -9.02 -0.29 16.95
C VAL A 214 -9.32 0.21 18.36
N GLN A 215 -8.32 0.62 19.13
CA GLN A 215 -8.48 1.14 20.48
C GLN A 215 -9.29 2.46 20.50
N LYS A 216 -9.07 3.34 19.52
CA LYS A 216 -9.90 4.54 19.34
C LYS A 216 -11.36 4.18 19.05
N ALA A 217 -11.60 3.17 18.22
CA ALA A 217 -12.94 2.71 17.89
C ALA A 217 -13.68 2.13 19.11
N MET A 218 -12.98 1.60 20.12
CA MET A 218 -13.59 1.06 21.35
C MET A 218 -14.21 2.12 22.26
N LEU A 219 -13.92 3.40 22.07
CA LEU A 219 -14.28 4.45 23.03
C LEU A 219 -15.79 4.72 23.10
N GLN A 220 -16.53 4.53 22.00
CA GLN A 220 -17.95 4.93 21.91
C GLN A 220 -18.77 3.89 21.13
N VAL A 221 -18.74 2.64 21.59
CA VAL A 221 -19.44 1.52 20.92
C VAL A 221 -20.25 0.70 21.92
N SER A 222 -21.17 -0.13 21.41
CA SER A 222 -21.93 -1.08 22.23
C SER A 222 -21.02 -2.10 22.93
N PRO A 223 -21.46 -2.73 24.04
CA PRO A 223 -20.67 -3.77 24.70
C PRO A 223 -20.35 -4.97 23.78
N GLU A 224 -21.26 -5.31 22.87
CA GLU A 224 -21.09 -6.38 21.89
C GLU A 224 -20.00 -6.02 20.89
N ARG A 225 -20.03 -4.79 20.35
CA ARG A 225 -19.01 -4.31 19.42
C ARG A 225 -17.65 -4.19 20.10
N ARG A 226 -17.62 -3.73 21.35
CA ARG A 226 -16.38 -3.64 22.13
C ARG A 226 -15.68 -5.00 22.23
N LYS A 227 -16.41 -6.09 22.50
CA LYS A 227 -15.82 -7.44 22.55
C LYS A 227 -15.21 -7.88 21.21
N GLN A 228 -15.83 -7.50 20.09
CA GLN A 228 -15.28 -7.79 18.77
C GLN A 228 -13.96 -7.01 18.53
N LEU A 229 -13.92 -5.74 18.90
CA LEU A 229 -12.75 -4.90 18.78
C LEU A 229 -11.61 -5.36 19.73
N GLU A 230 -11.94 -5.81 20.94
CA GLU A 230 -10.98 -6.42 21.87
C GLU A 230 -10.36 -7.71 21.28
N MET A 231 -11.16 -8.54 20.60
CA MET A 231 -10.62 -9.68 19.87
C MET A 231 -9.69 -9.24 18.73
N MET A 232 -10.09 -8.23 17.96
CA MET A 232 -9.27 -7.68 16.86
C MET A 232 -7.94 -7.13 17.38
N ASP A 233 -7.92 -6.36 18.48
CA ASP A 233 -6.68 -5.85 19.09
C ASP A 233 -5.78 -6.98 19.58
N ASN A 234 -6.34 -8.00 20.24
CA ASN A 234 -5.59 -9.18 20.68
C ASN A 234 -5.01 -9.97 19.50
N ASP A 235 -5.74 -10.11 18.40
CA ASP A 235 -5.23 -10.80 17.21
C ASP A 235 -4.11 -10.00 16.54
N LEU A 236 -4.24 -8.68 16.46
CA LEU A 236 -3.17 -7.78 15.99
C LEU A 236 -1.93 -7.89 16.88
N GLU A 237 -2.08 -7.94 18.20
CA GLU A 237 -0.96 -8.12 19.13
C GLU A 237 -0.18 -9.42 18.86
N VAL A 238 -0.89 -10.50 18.59
CA VAL A 238 -0.25 -11.78 18.24
C VAL A 238 0.48 -11.68 16.91
N VAL A 239 -0.19 -11.23 15.85
CA VAL A 239 0.38 -11.25 14.50
C VAL A 239 1.46 -10.18 14.28
N ARG A 240 1.54 -9.20 15.16
CA ARG A 240 2.63 -8.23 15.18
C ARG A 240 4.02 -8.90 15.18
N SER A 241 4.14 -10.01 15.86
CA SER A 241 5.45 -10.66 16.06
C SER A 241 5.39 -12.18 15.90
N GLN A 242 4.33 -12.82 16.36
CA GLN A 242 4.21 -14.26 16.45
C GLN A 242 3.50 -14.85 15.24
N LYS A 243 3.64 -16.15 15.04
CA LYS A 243 2.81 -16.88 14.10
C LYS A 243 1.37 -16.95 14.59
N PRO A 244 0.39 -16.90 13.67
CA PRO A 244 -1.02 -17.02 14.03
C PRO A 244 -1.33 -18.42 14.60
N ARG A 245 -2.29 -18.49 15.51
CA ARG A 245 -2.75 -19.72 16.16
C ARG A 245 -4.20 -20.06 15.82
N THR A 246 -4.92 -19.07 15.26
CA THR A 246 -6.33 -19.22 14.86
C THR A 246 -6.50 -18.78 13.41
N PHE A 247 -7.61 -19.19 12.81
CA PHE A 247 -7.96 -18.77 11.45
C PHE A 247 -8.13 -17.25 11.36
N HIS A 248 -8.72 -16.61 12.38
CA HIS A 248 -8.92 -15.16 12.40
C HIS A 248 -7.58 -14.41 12.46
N GLN A 249 -6.64 -14.87 13.28
CA GLN A 249 -5.27 -14.33 13.30
C GLN A 249 -4.55 -14.51 11.96
N ALA A 250 -4.73 -15.66 11.30
CA ALA A 250 -4.15 -15.88 9.98
C ALA A 250 -4.70 -14.91 8.93
N LEU A 251 -6.01 -14.62 8.96
CA LEU A 251 -6.63 -13.62 8.09
C LEU A 251 -6.15 -12.20 8.40
N GLN A 252 -5.96 -11.87 9.69
CA GLN A 252 -5.47 -10.55 10.09
C GLN A 252 -4.00 -10.32 9.71
N MET A 253 -3.20 -11.39 9.54
CA MET A 253 -1.79 -11.33 9.17
C MET A 253 -1.55 -11.16 7.66
N VAL A 254 -2.52 -11.54 6.84
CA VAL A 254 -2.45 -11.56 5.38
C VAL A 254 -3.10 -10.34 4.77
#